data_875409cbae60599c16d6f6cc9b6a07d4
#
_entry.id   875409cbae60599c16d6f6cc9b6a07d4
#
_cell.length_a   1.000
_cell.length_b   1.000
_cell.length_c   1.000
_cell.angle_alpha   90.00
_cell.angle_beta   90.00
_cell.angle_gamma   90.00
#
_symmetry.space_group_name_H-M   'P 1'
#
loop_
_entity.id
_entity.type
_entity.pdbx_description
1 polymer ?
#
loop_
_entity_poly.entity_id
_entity_poly.type
_entity_poly.pdbx_seq_one_letter_code
_entity_poly.pdbx_strand_id
1 'polypeptide(L)'
;VKANIKDVRPEPTPFDAETAVTVDAILGGITTELGAISSTHDLNYDIIGNGIYLWSSNPFNIQVPDKDLIRVMQSDVNNVAELPNQCKHDYIVKVTNSRDADEDDYYLKFVGENNRNGPGSWQECPKPGIISSLNADTMPHVLQRQADGDFLLKAYDWGKRDVGDNTTNPMPTFADGSSKINKVLFFRNRLAFLSGENVILSRPGDLVTPSFFAKTALAVSAIDPIDISSSSTYPSDLFDGIEIPAGLVVFSTNQQFLLSADAEVLNPDTAKFRSISHYSYDKNISPISLGTSIGYVDNTGGSCRFME
;
A
#
# COMPACT_ATOMS: atom_id res chain seq x y z
N VAL A 1 15.76 12.62 -29.97
CA VAL A 1 17.20 12.64 -30.34
C VAL A 1 17.94 12.13 -29.11
N LYS A 2 18.45 10.90 -29.16
CA LYS A 2 19.29 10.34 -28.08
C LYS A 2 20.61 11.08 -28.12
N ALA A 3 20.84 12.00 -27.19
CA ALA A 3 22.16 12.56 -26.98
C ALA A 3 23.08 11.47 -26.47
N ASN A 4 23.99 11.00 -27.31
CA ASN A 4 24.94 9.97 -26.96
C ASN A 4 26.15 10.68 -26.32
N ILE A 5 26.24 10.68 -24.99
CA ILE A 5 27.38 11.25 -24.24
C ILE A 5 28.70 10.53 -24.59
N LYS A 6 28.66 9.55 -25.49
CA LYS A 6 29.82 8.77 -25.94
C LYS A 6 30.95 9.61 -26.62
N ASP A 7 30.66 10.83 -27.04
CA ASP A 7 31.60 11.63 -27.83
C ASP A 7 32.35 12.71 -27.01
N VAL A 8 32.08 12.80 -25.72
CA VAL A 8 32.89 13.69 -24.84
C VAL A 8 33.82 12.79 -24.02
N ARG A 9 34.94 12.36 -24.64
CA ARG A 9 36.11 11.89 -23.91
C ARG A 9 37.03 13.06 -23.72
N PRO A 10 37.21 13.60 -22.50
CA PRO A 10 38.39 14.40 -22.24
C PRO A 10 39.63 13.52 -22.46
N GLU A 11 40.66 14.03 -23.14
CA GLU A 11 41.95 13.37 -23.17
C GLU A 11 42.40 13.12 -21.73
N PRO A 12 42.88 11.91 -21.40
CA PRO A 12 43.34 11.63 -20.06
C PRO A 12 44.52 12.52 -19.73
N THR A 13 44.29 13.54 -18.90
CA THR A 13 45.40 14.30 -18.32
C THR A 13 46.20 13.34 -17.43
N PRO A 14 47.55 13.27 -17.55
CA PRO A 14 48.36 12.38 -16.72
C PRO A 14 48.11 12.72 -15.24
N PHE A 15 47.67 11.74 -14.47
CA PHE A 15 47.47 11.88 -13.02
C PHE A 15 48.86 12.04 -12.38
N ASP A 16 49.11 13.14 -11.68
CA ASP A 16 50.30 13.31 -10.89
C ASP A 16 50.23 12.45 -9.62
N ALA A 17 51.05 11.43 -9.56
CA ALA A 17 51.00 10.37 -8.53
C ALA A 17 51.34 10.83 -7.09
N GLU A 18 51.65 12.11 -6.90
CA GLU A 18 52.01 12.67 -5.59
C GLU A 18 50.84 13.29 -4.81
N THR A 19 49.67 13.47 -5.43
CA THR A 19 48.51 14.06 -4.73
C THR A 19 47.59 12.94 -4.26
N ALA A 20 47.33 12.85 -2.95
CA ALA A 20 46.35 11.90 -2.39
C ALA A 20 44.99 12.16 -3.04
N VAL A 21 44.49 11.15 -3.75
CA VAL A 21 43.16 11.21 -4.39
C VAL A 21 42.10 11.13 -3.34
N THR A 22 41.48 12.24 -3.00
CA THR A 22 40.35 12.31 -2.06
C THR A 22 39.04 12.23 -2.83
N VAL A 23 37.97 11.79 -2.14
CA VAL A 23 36.60 11.79 -2.69
C VAL A 23 36.22 13.19 -3.20
N ASP A 24 36.56 14.22 -2.44
CA ASP A 24 36.29 15.62 -2.83
C ASP A 24 36.99 16.03 -4.11
N ALA A 25 38.26 15.59 -4.32
CA ALA A 25 38.98 15.86 -5.54
C ALA A 25 38.34 15.16 -6.75
N ILE A 26 37.89 13.92 -6.59
CA ILE A 26 37.17 13.18 -7.63
C ILE A 26 35.84 13.87 -7.97
N LEU A 27 35.06 14.20 -6.96
CA LEU A 27 33.78 14.89 -7.14
C LEU A 27 33.98 16.26 -7.79
N GLY A 28 35.01 17.02 -7.38
CA GLY A 28 35.37 18.30 -7.97
C GLY A 28 35.72 18.18 -9.43
N GLY A 29 36.50 17.18 -9.83
CA GLY A 29 36.82 16.90 -11.21
C GLY A 29 35.57 16.57 -12.04
N ILE A 30 34.73 15.64 -11.57
CA ILE A 30 33.50 15.25 -12.26
C ILE A 30 32.55 16.45 -12.41
N THR A 31 32.34 17.23 -11.36
CA THR A 31 31.42 18.39 -11.40
C THR A 31 31.93 19.52 -12.29
N THR A 32 33.23 19.68 -12.42
CA THR A 32 33.81 20.63 -13.39
C THR A 32 33.44 20.26 -14.83
N GLU A 33 33.59 18.99 -15.19
CA GLU A 33 33.21 18.49 -16.52
C GLU A 33 31.68 18.52 -16.73
N LEU A 34 30.91 18.13 -15.72
CA LEU A 34 29.46 18.23 -15.77
C LEU A 34 28.98 19.66 -15.96
N GLY A 35 29.62 20.64 -15.30
CA GLY A 35 29.33 22.06 -15.47
C GLY A 35 29.56 22.55 -16.91
N ALA A 36 30.58 22.04 -17.58
CA ALA A 36 30.86 22.38 -18.97
C ALA A 36 29.78 21.88 -19.95
N ILE A 37 29.18 20.74 -19.68
CA ILE A 37 28.13 20.12 -20.55
C ILE A 37 26.72 20.46 -20.12
N SER A 38 26.48 20.88 -18.88
CA SER A 38 25.15 21.08 -18.32
C SER A 38 24.30 22.07 -19.09
N SER A 39 24.88 23.20 -19.46
CA SER A 39 24.19 24.26 -20.21
C SER A 39 23.83 23.86 -21.65
N THR A 40 24.57 22.93 -22.24
CA THR A 40 24.38 22.48 -23.62
C THR A 40 23.40 21.33 -23.74
N HIS A 41 23.31 20.50 -22.69
CA HIS A 41 22.55 19.24 -22.73
C HIS A 41 21.39 19.15 -21.72
N ASP A 42 21.00 20.27 -21.07
CA ASP A 42 19.97 20.32 -20.02
C ASP A 42 20.22 19.28 -18.91
N LEU A 43 21.49 19.10 -18.57
CA LEU A 43 21.88 18.19 -17.50
C LEU A 43 22.16 18.98 -16.24
N ASN A 44 21.42 18.67 -15.16
CA ASN A 44 21.59 19.34 -13.89
C ASN A 44 22.20 18.36 -12.87
N TYR A 45 22.86 18.89 -11.84
CA TYR A 45 23.47 18.07 -10.81
C TYR A 45 23.51 18.77 -9.45
N ASP A 46 23.45 17.94 -8.38
CA ASP A 46 23.70 18.33 -6.99
C ASP A 46 24.74 17.39 -6.38
N ILE A 47 25.65 17.92 -5.57
CA ILE A 47 26.56 17.12 -4.75
C ILE A 47 25.83 16.79 -3.44
N ILE A 48 25.70 15.50 -3.12
CA ILE A 48 25.06 15.01 -1.90
C ILE A 48 26.03 14.06 -1.20
N GLY A 49 26.70 14.56 -0.16
CA GLY A 49 27.72 13.77 0.52
C GLY A 49 28.82 13.30 -0.44
N ASN A 50 29.02 12.01 -0.53
CA ASN A 50 30.03 11.37 -1.40
C ASN A 50 29.49 11.02 -2.79
N GLY A 51 28.35 11.56 -3.20
CA GLY A 51 27.70 11.25 -4.46
C GLY A 51 27.24 12.48 -5.23
N ILE A 52 26.88 12.26 -6.49
CA ILE A 52 26.32 13.28 -7.37
C ILE A 52 24.94 12.80 -7.80
N TYR A 53 23.92 13.60 -7.53
CA TYR A 53 22.58 13.41 -8.06
C TYR A 53 22.45 14.14 -9.39
N LEU A 54 22.03 13.42 -10.45
CA LEU A 54 21.90 13.96 -11.80
C LEU A 54 20.43 13.91 -12.22
N TRP A 55 19.96 14.97 -12.90
CA TRP A 55 18.63 14.98 -13.51
C TRP A 55 18.62 15.83 -14.78
N SER A 56 17.70 15.49 -15.67
CA SER A 56 17.45 16.19 -16.92
C SER A 56 15.99 16.03 -17.32
N SER A 57 15.43 16.98 -18.07
CA SER A 57 14.15 16.82 -18.73
C SER A 57 14.21 15.82 -19.91
N ASN A 58 15.41 15.54 -20.41
CA ASN A 58 15.67 14.59 -21.48
C ASN A 58 16.20 13.26 -20.92
N PRO A 59 15.82 12.11 -21.50
CA PRO A 59 16.38 10.83 -21.10
C PRO A 59 17.89 10.78 -21.34
N PHE A 60 18.64 10.31 -20.35
CA PHE A 60 20.07 10.11 -20.43
C PHE A 60 20.48 8.77 -19.84
N ASN A 61 21.67 8.30 -20.18
CA ASN A 61 22.24 7.08 -19.62
C ASN A 61 23.65 7.38 -19.11
N ILE A 62 23.99 6.78 -17.97
CA ILE A 62 25.29 6.93 -17.33
C ILE A 62 26.04 5.61 -17.49
N GLN A 63 27.28 5.69 -17.98
CA GLN A 63 28.21 4.58 -18.04
C GLN A 63 29.48 4.95 -17.29
N VAL A 64 29.94 4.08 -16.41
CA VAL A 64 31.19 4.23 -15.68
C VAL A 64 32.17 3.15 -16.14
N PRO A 65 33.44 3.50 -16.36
CA PRO A 65 34.46 2.56 -16.79
C PRO A 65 34.83 1.55 -15.68
N ASP A 66 34.78 2.00 -14.43
CA ASP A 66 35.12 1.23 -13.26
C ASP A 66 33.97 1.30 -12.23
N LYS A 67 33.29 0.16 -12.06
CA LYS A 67 32.15 0.02 -11.15
C LYS A 67 32.56 -0.15 -9.68
N ASP A 68 33.82 -0.47 -9.42
CA ASP A 68 34.34 -0.59 -8.06
C ASP A 68 34.64 0.79 -7.46
N LEU A 69 35.00 1.75 -8.29
CA LEU A 69 35.25 3.14 -7.89
C LEU A 69 33.97 3.98 -7.86
N ILE A 70 33.11 3.85 -8.86
CA ILE A 70 31.89 4.67 -8.99
C ILE A 70 30.70 3.75 -9.22
N ARG A 71 29.74 3.77 -8.32
CA ARG A 71 28.46 3.08 -8.50
C ARG A 71 27.41 4.04 -9.05
N VAL A 72 26.69 3.57 -10.04
CA VAL A 72 25.54 4.30 -10.61
C VAL A 72 24.27 3.62 -10.15
N MET A 73 23.44 4.39 -9.45
CA MET A 73 22.07 3.97 -9.08
C MET A 73 21.09 4.69 -10.03
N GLN A 74 20.23 3.93 -10.65
CA GLN A 74 19.13 4.44 -11.47
C GLN A 74 17.79 4.22 -10.77
N SER A 75 16.74 3.97 -11.54
CA SER A 75 15.37 3.75 -11.02
C SER A 75 15.18 2.41 -10.33
N ASP A 76 16.10 1.47 -10.52
CA ASP A 76 16.00 0.09 -10.00
C ASP A 76 17.33 -0.42 -9.46
N VAL A 77 17.26 -1.29 -8.48
CA VAL A 77 18.39 -2.02 -7.89
C VAL A 77 17.99 -3.47 -7.62
N ASN A 78 18.95 -4.37 -7.71
CA ASN A 78 18.71 -5.79 -7.44
C ASN A 78 19.01 -6.19 -5.97
N ASN A 79 19.61 -5.28 -5.21
CA ASN A 79 19.98 -5.57 -3.83
C ASN A 79 19.94 -4.29 -2.98
N VAL A 80 19.25 -4.34 -1.86
CA VAL A 80 19.19 -3.24 -0.88
C VAL A 80 20.57 -2.82 -0.36
N ALA A 81 21.52 -3.77 -0.28
CA ALA A 81 22.90 -3.48 0.13
C ALA A 81 23.66 -2.55 -0.83
N GLU A 82 23.15 -2.35 -2.05
CA GLU A 82 23.72 -1.41 -3.00
C GLU A 82 23.26 0.03 -2.78
N LEU A 83 22.24 0.23 -1.94
CA LEU A 83 21.65 1.54 -1.68
C LEU A 83 22.59 2.38 -0.81
N PRO A 84 22.84 3.65 -1.20
CA PRO A 84 23.68 4.54 -0.43
C PRO A 84 22.99 4.98 0.87
N ASN A 85 23.78 5.31 1.89
CA ASN A 85 23.31 5.91 3.14
C ASN A 85 23.18 7.44 3.06
N GLN A 86 23.50 8.04 1.94
CA GLN A 86 23.34 9.46 1.64
C GLN A 86 22.73 9.60 0.24
N CYS A 87 21.60 10.30 0.15
CA CYS A 87 20.88 10.43 -1.10
C CYS A 87 20.03 11.71 -1.11
N LYS A 88 19.39 11.97 -2.23
CA LYS A 88 18.36 13.00 -2.34
C LYS A 88 17.13 12.57 -1.54
N HIS A 89 16.61 13.48 -0.70
CA HIS A 89 15.34 13.28 -0.02
C HIS A 89 14.21 13.03 -1.04
N ASP A 90 13.30 12.11 -0.73
CA ASP A 90 12.21 11.65 -1.59
C ASP A 90 12.64 10.92 -2.88
N TYR A 91 13.93 10.54 -3.01
CA TYR A 91 14.32 9.69 -4.13
C TYR A 91 13.70 8.30 -3.98
N ILE A 92 13.07 7.81 -5.04
CA ILE A 92 12.40 6.51 -5.05
C ILE A 92 13.14 5.55 -5.98
N VAL A 93 13.33 4.33 -5.51
CA VAL A 93 13.95 3.25 -6.26
C VAL A 93 13.08 2.00 -6.18
N LYS A 94 13.01 1.26 -7.28
CA LYS A 94 12.41 -0.08 -7.33
C LYS A 94 13.47 -1.11 -6.90
N VAL A 95 13.16 -1.97 -5.98
CA VAL A 95 13.99 -3.14 -5.64
C VAL A 95 13.43 -4.35 -6.34
N THR A 96 14.22 -4.96 -7.22
CA THR A 96 13.83 -6.13 -7.99
C THR A 96 14.43 -7.38 -7.37
N ASN A 97 13.61 -8.22 -6.75
CA ASN A 97 14.07 -9.45 -6.11
C ASN A 97 14.24 -10.62 -7.10
N SER A 98 13.44 -10.64 -8.16
CA SER A 98 13.48 -11.66 -9.20
C SER A 98 13.53 -11.02 -10.59
N ARG A 99 14.23 -11.66 -11.54
CA ARG A 99 14.23 -11.24 -12.94
C ARG A 99 12.98 -11.67 -13.69
N ASP A 100 12.28 -12.66 -13.18
CA ASP A 100 11.23 -13.38 -13.89
C ASP A 100 9.81 -13.12 -13.35
N ALA A 101 9.69 -12.44 -12.20
CA ALA A 101 8.39 -12.09 -11.60
C ALA A 101 8.44 -10.71 -10.94
N ASP A 102 7.53 -9.83 -11.36
CA ASP A 102 7.34 -8.51 -10.73
C ASP A 102 6.59 -8.60 -9.37
N GLU A 103 6.18 -9.81 -8.96
CA GLU A 103 5.37 -10.05 -7.76
C GLU A 103 6.10 -9.78 -6.45
N ASP A 104 7.43 -9.93 -6.45
CA ASP A 104 8.29 -9.70 -5.28
C ASP A 104 8.96 -8.34 -5.27
N ASP A 105 8.63 -7.48 -6.22
CA ASP A 105 9.22 -6.15 -6.36
C ASP A 105 8.56 -5.18 -5.38
N TYR A 106 9.36 -4.30 -4.81
CA TYR A 106 8.87 -3.26 -3.92
C TYR A 106 9.62 -1.94 -4.13
N TYR A 107 9.08 -0.89 -3.54
CA TYR A 107 9.59 0.47 -3.73
C TYR A 107 10.11 1.01 -2.41
N LEU A 108 11.29 1.62 -2.47
CA LEU A 108 11.90 2.32 -1.36
C LEU A 108 12.06 3.80 -1.69
N LYS A 109 11.74 4.62 -0.70
CA LYS A 109 11.94 6.05 -0.72
C LYS A 109 13.03 6.44 0.27
N PHE A 110 13.94 7.29 -0.14
CA PHE A 110 14.96 7.81 0.76
C PHE A 110 14.40 8.95 1.63
N VAL A 111 14.50 8.78 2.94
CA VAL A 111 14.11 9.79 3.93
C VAL A 111 15.38 10.34 4.57
N GLY A 112 15.78 11.51 4.09
CA GLY A 112 16.95 12.22 4.64
C GLY A 112 16.65 12.82 6.02
N GLU A 113 17.67 12.99 6.83
CA GLU A 113 17.56 13.62 8.15
C GLU A 113 16.96 15.03 8.03
N ASN A 114 15.97 15.31 8.87
CA ASN A 114 15.21 16.58 8.83
C ASN A 114 14.60 16.89 7.45
N ASN A 115 14.25 15.88 6.67
CA ASN A 115 13.70 16.00 5.30
C ASN A 115 14.62 16.76 4.36
N ARG A 116 15.95 16.58 4.49
CA ARG A 116 16.95 17.22 3.65
C ARG A 116 17.75 16.18 2.87
N ASN A 117 18.37 16.61 1.79
CA ASN A 117 19.36 15.82 1.06
C ASN A 117 20.58 15.56 1.96
N GLY A 118 21.15 14.37 1.89
CA GLY A 118 22.31 13.98 2.69
C GLY A 118 22.13 12.63 3.36
N PRO A 119 22.61 12.46 4.61
CA PRO A 119 22.43 11.21 5.36
C PRO A 119 20.97 10.94 5.67
N GLY A 120 20.59 9.66 5.70
CA GLY A 120 19.20 9.23 5.95
C GLY A 120 19.02 7.73 5.88
N SER A 121 17.78 7.31 5.69
CA SER A 121 17.40 5.90 5.63
C SER A 121 16.40 5.64 4.51
N TRP A 122 16.40 4.40 4.01
CA TRP A 122 15.43 3.92 3.03
C TRP A 122 14.22 3.35 3.75
N GLN A 123 13.04 3.70 3.29
CA GLN A 123 11.76 3.25 3.85
C GLN A 123 10.88 2.76 2.71
N GLU A 124 10.06 1.74 2.97
CA GLU A 124 9.06 1.32 1.99
C GLU A 124 8.14 2.49 1.61
N CYS A 125 7.74 2.51 0.36
CA CYS A 125 6.78 3.47 -0.14
C CYS A 125 5.89 2.82 -1.21
N PRO A 126 4.74 3.44 -1.55
CA PRO A 126 3.93 2.94 -2.64
C PRO A 126 4.60 3.19 -3.99
N LYS A 127 4.28 2.36 -4.96
CA LYS A 127 4.68 2.56 -6.36
C LYS A 127 4.33 3.97 -6.83
N PRO A 128 5.25 4.72 -7.44
CA PRO A 128 4.95 6.05 -7.96
C PRO A 128 3.79 6.06 -8.95
N GLY A 129 2.90 7.04 -8.81
CA GLY A 129 1.79 7.26 -9.76
C GLY A 129 0.54 6.40 -9.54
N ILE A 130 0.49 5.55 -8.50
CA ILE A 130 -0.73 4.80 -8.17
C ILE A 130 -1.62 5.58 -7.18
N ILE A 131 -2.90 5.21 -7.17
CA ILE A 131 -3.84 5.73 -6.16
C ILE A 131 -3.45 5.16 -4.79
N SER A 132 -3.18 6.04 -3.83
CA SER A 132 -2.75 5.65 -2.48
C SER A 132 -3.76 6.00 -1.39
N SER A 133 -4.89 6.66 -1.70
CA SER A 133 -5.86 7.10 -0.71
C SER A 133 -7.29 6.80 -1.16
N LEU A 134 -8.16 6.58 -0.17
CA LEU A 134 -9.60 6.51 -0.36
C LEU A 134 -10.19 7.93 -0.44
N ASN A 135 -11.23 8.12 -1.25
CA ASN A 135 -11.93 9.39 -1.28
C ASN A 135 -12.88 9.49 -0.07
N ALA A 136 -12.49 10.28 0.91
CA ALA A 136 -13.23 10.43 2.17
C ALA A 136 -14.67 10.93 1.99
N ASP A 137 -14.97 11.69 0.93
CA ASP A 137 -16.30 12.23 0.65
C ASP A 137 -17.31 11.14 0.23
N THR A 138 -16.82 10.04 -0.33
CA THR A 138 -17.64 8.90 -0.76
C THR A 138 -17.66 7.74 0.24
N MET A 139 -16.84 7.83 1.28
CA MET A 139 -16.72 6.84 2.34
C MET A 139 -17.67 7.15 3.50
N PRO A 140 -17.95 6.18 4.39
CA PRO A 140 -18.72 6.42 5.60
C PRO A 140 -18.14 7.57 6.44
N HIS A 141 -19.03 8.42 6.92
CA HIS A 141 -18.70 9.56 7.78
C HIS A 141 -18.80 9.17 9.26
N VAL A 142 -18.13 9.91 10.11
CA VAL A 142 -18.18 9.70 11.56
C VAL A 142 -19.04 10.79 12.22
N LEU A 143 -19.91 10.37 13.14
CA LEU A 143 -20.62 11.25 14.05
C LEU A 143 -19.87 11.26 15.39
N GLN A 144 -19.15 12.33 15.66
CA GLN A 144 -18.32 12.49 16.85
C GLN A 144 -19.01 13.36 17.90
N ARG A 145 -19.17 12.83 19.11
CA ARG A 145 -19.61 13.64 20.25
C ARG A 145 -18.48 14.55 20.69
N GLN A 146 -18.77 15.85 20.82
CA GLN A 146 -17.85 16.87 21.29
C GLN A 146 -17.87 16.98 22.83
N ALA A 147 -16.88 17.67 23.39
CA ALA A 147 -16.78 17.88 24.83
C ALA A 147 -17.92 18.72 25.43
N ASP A 148 -18.50 19.62 24.66
CA ASP A 148 -19.67 20.44 25.00
C ASP A 148 -21.01 19.68 24.96
N GLY A 149 -20.99 18.43 24.46
CA GLY A 149 -22.16 17.59 24.31
C GLY A 149 -22.78 17.57 22.92
N ASP A 150 -22.35 18.46 22.04
CA ASP A 150 -22.80 18.52 20.66
C ASP A 150 -22.24 17.35 19.81
N PHE A 151 -22.82 17.15 18.62
CA PHE A 151 -22.39 16.12 17.68
C PHE A 151 -21.91 16.76 16.39
N LEU A 152 -20.72 16.38 15.96
CA LEU A 152 -20.12 16.79 14.70
C LEU A 152 -20.12 15.61 13.72
N LEU A 153 -20.86 15.78 12.61
CA LEU A 153 -20.75 14.85 11.46
C LEU A 153 -19.61 15.34 10.56
N LYS A 154 -18.63 14.50 10.32
CA LYS A 154 -17.49 14.82 9.47
C LYS A 154 -17.02 13.62 8.66
N ALA A 155 -16.31 13.87 7.57
CA ALA A 155 -15.56 12.84 6.88
C ALA A 155 -14.56 12.18 7.84
N TYR A 156 -14.40 10.86 7.70
CA TYR A 156 -13.44 10.13 8.53
C TYR A 156 -12.06 10.17 7.87
N ASP A 157 -11.02 10.15 8.70
CA ASP A 157 -9.64 10.07 8.23
C ASP A 157 -9.28 8.60 7.96
N TRP A 158 -9.27 8.22 6.69
CA TRP A 158 -8.98 6.87 6.25
C TRP A 158 -7.49 6.71 6.04
N GLY A 159 -6.93 5.65 6.59
CA GLY A 159 -5.51 5.30 6.42
C GLY A 159 -5.15 5.15 4.95
N LYS A 160 -3.98 5.68 4.58
CA LYS A 160 -3.47 5.65 3.20
C LYS A 160 -2.68 4.37 2.92
N ARG A 161 -2.49 4.07 1.65
CA ARG A 161 -1.55 3.06 1.19
C ARG A 161 -0.15 3.67 1.22
N ASP A 162 0.63 3.27 2.19
CA ASP A 162 1.98 3.79 2.42
C ASP A 162 3.08 2.91 1.79
N VAL A 163 2.72 1.72 1.29
CA VAL A 163 3.67 0.73 0.74
C VAL A 163 3.04 -0.08 -0.40
N GLY A 164 3.88 -0.71 -1.21
CA GLY A 164 3.47 -1.69 -2.21
C GLY A 164 2.82 -1.10 -3.46
N ASP A 165 2.16 -1.96 -4.21
CA ASP A 165 1.47 -1.62 -5.44
C ASP A 165 0.09 -2.33 -5.53
N ASN A 166 -0.47 -2.43 -6.74
CA ASN A 166 -1.79 -3.05 -6.90
C ASN A 166 -1.77 -4.58 -6.77
N THR A 167 -0.59 -5.20 -6.76
CA THR A 167 -0.42 -6.65 -6.55
C THR A 167 -0.13 -6.96 -5.10
N THR A 168 0.83 -6.27 -4.51
CA THR A 168 1.32 -6.56 -3.14
C THR A 168 0.48 -5.89 -2.05
N ASN A 169 -0.21 -4.80 -2.36
CA ASN A 169 -1.10 -4.09 -1.43
C ASN A 169 -2.27 -3.46 -2.21
N PRO A 170 -3.20 -4.27 -2.73
CA PRO A 170 -4.26 -3.81 -3.62
C PRO A 170 -5.22 -2.82 -2.95
N MET A 171 -5.96 -2.09 -3.78
CA MET A 171 -7.12 -1.34 -3.28
C MET A 171 -8.15 -2.33 -2.73
N PRO A 172 -8.82 -2.02 -1.60
CA PRO A 172 -9.91 -2.86 -1.10
C PRO A 172 -11.05 -2.94 -2.12
N THR A 173 -11.70 -4.10 -2.21
CA THR A 173 -12.71 -4.38 -3.26
C THR A 173 -13.88 -3.41 -3.27
N PHE A 174 -14.27 -2.82 -2.14
CA PHE A 174 -15.31 -1.79 -2.11
C PHE A 174 -14.91 -0.49 -2.84
N ALA A 175 -13.63 -0.28 -3.10
CA ALA A 175 -13.12 0.95 -3.73
C ALA A 175 -12.97 0.83 -5.26
N ASP A 176 -13.27 -0.32 -5.86
CA ASP A 176 -13.22 -0.54 -7.31
C ASP A 176 -14.39 0.10 -8.09
N GLY A 177 -15.40 0.59 -7.35
CA GLY A 177 -16.60 1.23 -7.90
C GLY A 177 -17.67 0.27 -8.41
N SER A 178 -17.46 -1.05 -8.32
CA SER A 178 -18.41 -2.07 -8.77
C SER A 178 -19.51 -2.33 -7.73
N SER A 179 -19.21 -2.17 -6.45
CA SER A 179 -20.09 -2.49 -5.34
C SER A 179 -20.23 -1.33 -4.35
N LYS A 180 -21.32 -1.33 -3.60
CA LYS A 180 -21.58 -0.37 -2.52
C LYS A 180 -21.33 -1.01 -1.17
N ILE A 181 -20.92 -0.22 -0.19
CA ILE A 181 -20.89 -0.65 1.21
C ILE A 181 -22.33 -0.77 1.70
N ASN A 182 -22.80 -2.00 1.89
CA ASN A 182 -24.16 -2.29 2.36
C ASN A 182 -24.29 -2.19 3.87
N LYS A 183 -23.24 -2.54 4.61
CA LYS A 183 -23.22 -2.53 6.08
C LYS A 183 -21.84 -2.21 6.60
N VAL A 184 -21.81 -1.48 7.71
CA VAL A 184 -20.64 -1.22 8.54
C VAL A 184 -20.82 -1.95 9.85
N LEU A 185 -19.85 -2.77 10.23
CA LEU A 185 -19.85 -3.60 11.44
C LEU A 185 -18.54 -3.43 12.19
N PHE A 186 -18.50 -3.92 13.41
CA PHE A 186 -17.27 -4.03 14.19
C PHE A 186 -17.09 -5.49 14.62
N PHE A 187 -15.94 -6.08 14.26
CA PHE A 187 -15.68 -7.48 14.55
C PHE A 187 -14.20 -7.69 14.93
N ARG A 188 -13.97 -8.31 16.07
CA ARG A 188 -12.63 -8.64 16.59
C ARG A 188 -11.63 -7.49 16.48
N ASN A 189 -12.01 -6.31 17.02
CA ASN A 189 -11.20 -5.10 17.02
C ASN A 189 -10.83 -4.56 15.62
N ARG A 190 -11.64 -4.89 14.61
CA ARG A 190 -11.53 -4.43 13.22
C ARG A 190 -12.84 -3.77 12.79
N LEU A 191 -12.74 -2.71 12.01
CA LEU A 191 -13.88 -2.18 11.27
C LEU A 191 -14.15 -3.10 10.09
N ALA A 192 -15.40 -3.53 9.93
CA ALA A 192 -15.80 -4.46 8.89
C ALA A 192 -16.80 -3.80 7.93
N PHE A 193 -16.55 -3.95 6.63
CA PHE A 193 -17.49 -3.58 5.59
C PHE A 193 -18.02 -4.81 4.88
N LEU A 194 -19.32 -4.82 4.60
CA LEU A 194 -19.93 -5.75 3.68
C LEU A 194 -20.19 -5.03 2.36
N SER A 195 -19.60 -5.52 1.29
CA SER A 195 -19.69 -4.90 -0.05
C SER A 195 -19.71 -5.95 -1.13
N GLY A 196 -20.80 -6.01 -1.92
CA GLY A 196 -21.01 -7.11 -2.86
C GLY A 196 -20.92 -8.45 -2.14
N GLU A 197 -20.06 -9.33 -2.62
CA GLU A 197 -19.81 -10.66 -2.04
C GLU A 197 -18.68 -10.69 -1.01
N ASN A 198 -18.08 -9.55 -0.70
CA ASN A 198 -16.88 -9.46 0.11
C ASN A 198 -17.16 -8.98 1.55
N VAL A 199 -16.43 -9.58 2.47
CA VAL A 199 -16.23 -9.06 3.82
C VAL A 199 -14.83 -8.44 3.88
N ILE A 200 -14.78 -7.12 4.11
CA ILE A 200 -13.54 -6.38 4.14
C ILE A 200 -13.30 -5.86 5.55
N LEU A 201 -12.21 -6.29 6.18
CA LEU A 201 -11.84 -5.93 7.54
C LEU A 201 -10.63 -5.01 7.53
N SER A 202 -10.71 -3.91 8.27
CA SER A 202 -9.56 -3.02 8.49
C SER A 202 -8.46 -3.72 9.27
N ARG A 203 -7.31 -3.06 9.37
CA ARG A 203 -6.30 -3.42 10.37
C ARG A 203 -6.90 -3.32 11.79
N PRO A 204 -6.46 -4.18 12.73
CA PRO A 204 -7.00 -4.16 14.09
C PRO A 204 -6.47 -2.97 14.89
N GLY A 205 -7.30 -2.46 15.81
CA GLY A 205 -6.90 -1.52 16.85
C GLY A 205 -6.85 -0.05 16.45
N ASP A 206 -6.81 0.27 15.18
CA ASP A 206 -6.79 1.66 14.72
C ASP A 206 -8.21 2.12 14.32
N LEU A 207 -8.90 2.70 15.27
CA LEU A 207 -10.24 3.26 15.06
C LEU A 207 -10.22 4.79 14.88
N VAL A 208 -9.07 5.43 14.99
CA VAL A 208 -8.93 6.87 14.74
C VAL A 208 -8.68 7.13 13.26
N THR A 209 -7.85 6.29 12.64
CA THR A 209 -7.52 6.30 11.21
C THR A 209 -7.59 4.89 10.65
N PRO A 210 -8.81 4.30 10.49
CA PRO A 210 -8.92 2.92 10.03
C PRO A 210 -8.26 2.74 8.68
N SER A 211 -7.41 1.72 8.57
CA SER A 211 -6.70 1.43 7.33
C SER A 211 -7.10 0.07 6.77
N PHE A 212 -7.35 0.05 5.47
CA PHE A 212 -7.61 -1.16 4.68
C PHE A 212 -6.41 -1.53 3.80
N PHE A 213 -5.21 -1.05 4.17
CA PHE A 213 -3.96 -1.33 3.47
C PHE A 213 -2.98 -2.01 4.41
N ALA A 214 -2.17 -2.92 3.86
CA ALA A 214 -1.07 -3.56 4.58
C ALA A 214 -0.01 -2.53 4.99
N LYS A 215 0.71 -2.83 6.05
CA LYS A 215 1.76 -1.95 6.59
C LYS A 215 3.13 -2.18 5.96
N THR A 216 3.33 -3.35 5.37
CA THR A 216 4.52 -3.72 4.59
C THR A 216 4.08 -4.53 3.38
N ALA A 217 4.79 -4.40 2.28
CA ALA A 217 4.60 -5.21 1.08
C ALA A 217 5.51 -6.45 1.06
N LEU A 218 6.44 -6.56 2.02
CA LEU A 218 7.47 -7.60 2.03
C LEU A 218 6.96 -8.95 2.56
N ALA A 219 5.96 -8.94 3.42
CA ALA A 219 5.41 -10.15 4.03
C ALA A 219 4.00 -9.92 4.55
N VAL A 220 3.17 -10.96 4.51
CA VAL A 220 1.83 -10.94 5.13
C VAL A 220 1.97 -10.90 6.65
N SER A 221 1.25 -10.00 7.29
CA SER A 221 1.26 -9.81 8.73
C SER A 221 -0.10 -10.14 9.35
N ALA A 222 -0.09 -10.63 10.59
CA ALA A 222 -1.32 -10.88 11.35
C ALA A 222 -2.20 -9.63 11.56
N ILE A 223 -1.61 -8.43 11.45
CA ILE A 223 -2.32 -7.16 11.57
C ILE A 223 -2.79 -6.60 10.22
N ASP A 224 -2.52 -7.25 9.10
CA ASP A 224 -2.96 -6.76 7.80
C ASP A 224 -4.49 -6.81 7.65
N PRO A 225 -5.06 -5.97 6.79
CA PRO A 225 -6.47 -6.02 6.47
C PRO A 225 -6.84 -7.37 5.84
N ILE A 226 -8.11 -7.72 5.92
CA ILE A 226 -8.64 -8.94 5.31
C ILE A 226 -9.69 -8.54 4.30
N ASP A 227 -9.58 -9.02 3.07
CA ASP A 227 -10.59 -8.86 2.02
C ASP A 227 -10.86 -10.25 1.46
N ILE A 228 -12.01 -10.80 1.82
CA ILE A 228 -12.36 -12.18 1.51
C ILE A 228 -13.75 -12.26 0.89
N SER A 229 -13.84 -12.92 -0.25
CA SER A 229 -15.10 -13.16 -0.96
C SER A 229 -15.80 -14.44 -0.50
N SER A 230 -17.12 -14.43 -0.67
CA SER A 230 -17.92 -15.64 -0.46
C SER A 230 -17.61 -16.68 -1.55
N SER A 231 -17.37 -17.92 -1.15
CA SER A 231 -17.23 -19.05 -2.06
C SER A 231 -18.60 -19.63 -2.46
N SER A 232 -19.48 -18.79 -2.98
CA SER A 232 -20.82 -19.20 -3.42
C SER A 232 -20.85 -19.56 -4.90
N THR A 233 -21.69 -20.53 -5.28
CA THR A 233 -21.97 -20.87 -6.68
C THR A 233 -22.87 -19.83 -7.35
N TYR A 234 -23.60 -19.05 -6.57
CA TYR A 234 -24.51 -18.00 -7.04
C TYR A 234 -24.10 -16.65 -6.49
N PRO A 235 -24.32 -15.56 -7.23
CA PRO A 235 -24.08 -14.21 -6.72
C PRO A 235 -24.80 -13.98 -5.40
N SER A 236 -24.07 -13.51 -4.38
CA SER A 236 -24.56 -13.47 -3.00
C SER A 236 -24.18 -12.15 -2.34
N ASP A 237 -24.85 -11.06 -2.73
CA ASP A 237 -24.65 -9.77 -2.08
C ASP A 237 -24.89 -9.87 -0.57
N LEU A 238 -23.93 -9.38 0.20
CA LEU A 238 -23.93 -9.38 1.67
C LEU A 238 -24.62 -8.13 2.20
N PHE A 239 -25.56 -8.28 3.12
CA PHE A 239 -26.38 -7.15 3.60
C PHE A 239 -26.26 -6.87 5.09
N ASP A 240 -26.09 -7.88 5.92
CA ASP A 240 -26.02 -7.71 7.38
C ASP A 240 -25.16 -8.80 8.02
N GLY A 241 -24.80 -8.61 9.28
CA GLY A 241 -24.03 -9.57 10.03
C GLY A 241 -24.23 -9.44 11.54
N ILE A 242 -24.03 -10.54 12.23
CA ILE A 242 -24.13 -10.61 13.69
C ILE A 242 -23.02 -11.48 14.26
N GLU A 243 -22.37 -10.99 15.31
CA GLU A 243 -21.31 -11.73 15.99
C GLU A 243 -21.90 -12.79 16.93
N ILE A 244 -21.31 -13.98 16.88
CA ILE A 244 -21.55 -15.10 17.79
C ILE A 244 -20.21 -15.64 18.30
N PRO A 245 -20.19 -16.50 19.33
CA PRO A 245 -18.95 -17.08 19.82
C PRO A 245 -18.10 -17.81 18.75
N ALA A 246 -18.74 -18.39 17.73
CA ALA A 246 -18.06 -19.09 16.64
C ALA A 246 -17.46 -18.14 15.58
N GLY A 247 -17.90 -16.88 15.50
CA GLY A 247 -17.44 -15.91 14.50
C GLY A 247 -18.50 -14.88 14.14
N LEU A 248 -18.40 -14.32 12.94
CA LEU A 248 -19.37 -13.38 12.37
C LEU A 248 -20.28 -14.14 11.39
N VAL A 249 -21.55 -14.24 11.70
CA VAL A 249 -22.55 -14.73 10.75
C VAL A 249 -22.97 -13.59 9.84
N VAL A 250 -22.85 -13.79 8.54
CA VAL A 250 -23.14 -12.80 7.51
C VAL A 250 -24.29 -13.27 6.66
N PHE A 251 -25.25 -12.39 6.41
CA PHE A 251 -26.49 -12.67 5.68
C PHE A 251 -26.42 -12.10 4.26
N SER A 252 -26.72 -12.97 3.30
CA SER A 252 -26.96 -12.58 1.92
C SER A 252 -28.44 -12.81 1.55
N THR A 253 -28.80 -12.49 0.32
CA THR A 253 -30.19 -12.67 -0.17
C THR A 253 -30.70 -14.10 -0.02
N ASN A 254 -29.85 -15.10 -0.20
CA ASN A 254 -30.20 -16.50 -0.37
C ASN A 254 -29.33 -17.48 0.44
N GLN A 255 -28.37 -16.97 1.17
CA GLN A 255 -27.43 -17.80 1.95
C GLN A 255 -26.98 -17.06 3.21
N GLN A 256 -26.54 -17.83 4.19
CA GLN A 256 -25.83 -17.33 5.36
C GLN A 256 -24.41 -17.90 5.35
N PHE A 257 -23.48 -17.07 5.74
CA PHE A 257 -22.06 -17.39 5.80
C PHE A 257 -21.53 -17.21 7.21
N LEU A 258 -20.48 -17.93 7.53
CA LEU A 258 -19.73 -17.77 8.77
C LEU A 258 -18.30 -17.33 8.43
N LEU A 259 -17.92 -16.15 8.90
CA LEU A 259 -16.54 -15.73 8.97
C LEU A 259 -15.96 -16.16 10.30
N SER A 260 -14.99 -17.04 10.27
CA SER A 260 -14.29 -17.58 11.44
C SER A 260 -12.78 -17.59 11.20
N ALA A 261 -12.03 -17.90 12.23
CA ALA A 261 -10.60 -18.16 12.11
C ALA A 261 -10.33 -19.62 12.47
N ASP A 262 -9.44 -20.29 11.74
CA ASP A 262 -8.95 -21.63 12.08
C ASP A 262 -7.99 -21.61 13.27
N ALA A 263 -7.60 -20.42 13.75
CA ALA A 263 -6.71 -20.20 14.86
C ALA A 263 -7.33 -19.19 15.86
N GLU A 264 -6.66 -18.99 16.98
CA GLU A 264 -7.08 -18.04 18.01
C GLU A 264 -7.13 -16.58 17.47
N VAL A 265 -6.21 -16.26 16.56
CA VAL A 265 -6.10 -14.92 15.97
C VAL A 265 -6.66 -14.91 14.55
N LEU A 266 -7.58 -14.00 14.29
CA LEU A 266 -8.09 -13.73 12.95
C LEU A 266 -7.09 -12.86 12.17
N ASN A 267 -6.52 -13.42 11.11
CA ASN A 267 -5.59 -12.76 10.20
C ASN A 267 -5.86 -13.20 8.74
N PRO A 268 -5.22 -12.64 7.73
CA PRO A 268 -5.46 -13.00 6.34
C PRO A 268 -5.31 -14.50 6.04
N ASP A 269 -4.35 -15.18 6.68
CA ASP A 269 -4.06 -16.60 6.43
C ASP A 269 -5.06 -17.54 7.13
N THR A 270 -5.60 -17.11 8.29
CA THR A 270 -6.47 -17.95 9.11
C THR A 270 -7.96 -17.69 8.89
N ALA A 271 -8.30 -16.61 8.18
CA ALA A 271 -9.68 -16.25 7.89
C ALA A 271 -10.35 -17.30 7.00
N LYS A 272 -11.52 -17.78 7.42
CA LYS A 272 -12.37 -18.71 6.67
C LYS A 272 -13.76 -18.11 6.53
N PHE A 273 -14.22 -17.99 5.30
CA PHE A 273 -15.56 -17.50 4.99
C PHE A 273 -16.32 -18.59 4.24
N ARG A 274 -17.24 -19.25 4.92
CA ARG A 274 -17.93 -20.44 4.40
C ARG A 274 -19.44 -20.31 4.54
N SER A 275 -20.17 -20.87 3.57
CA SER A 275 -21.63 -21.03 3.66
C SER A 275 -22.01 -21.99 4.77
N ILE A 276 -23.04 -21.63 5.55
CA ILE A 276 -23.58 -22.44 6.65
C ILE A 276 -25.05 -22.82 6.44
N SER A 277 -25.79 -22.03 5.67
CA SER A 277 -27.19 -22.35 5.35
C SER A 277 -27.61 -21.66 4.03
N HIS A 278 -28.74 -22.09 3.47
CA HIS A 278 -29.28 -21.64 2.19
C HIS A 278 -30.73 -21.19 2.33
N TYR A 279 -30.98 -20.29 3.27
CA TYR A 279 -32.27 -19.64 3.42
C TYR A 279 -32.25 -18.23 2.87
N SER A 280 -33.41 -17.73 2.46
CA SER A 280 -33.53 -16.32 2.10
C SER A 280 -33.48 -15.43 3.34
N TYR A 281 -33.14 -14.14 3.11
CA TYR A 281 -33.02 -13.16 4.18
C TYR A 281 -33.67 -11.85 3.73
N ASP A 282 -34.50 -11.27 4.62
CA ASP A 282 -35.05 -9.92 4.38
C ASP A 282 -34.05 -8.86 4.84
N LYS A 283 -33.40 -8.21 3.88
CA LYS A 283 -32.39 -7.16 4.10
C LYS A 283 -32.89 -5.91 4.85
N ASN A 284 -34.22 -5.73 4.97
CA ASN A 284 -34.80 -4.59 5.65
C ASN A 284 -34.92 -4.82 7.17
N ILE A 285 -34.69 -6.04 7.64
CA ILE A 285 -34.83 -6.42 9.06
C ILE A 285 -33.52 -7.02 9.54
N SER A 286 -32.81 -6.29 10.41
CA SER A 286 -31.53 -6.77 10.96
C SER A 286 -31.72 -8.02 11.81
N PRO A 287 -30.77 -8.97 11.76
CA PRO A 287 -30.77 -10.14 12.61
C PRO A 287 -30.59 -9.73 14.07
N ILE A 288 -31.13 -10.55 14.99
CA ILE A 288 -31.04 -10.29 16.42
C ILE A 288 -30.39 -11.47 17.15
N SER A 289 -29.66 -11.16 18.21
CA SER A 289 -29.11 -12.19 19.09
C SER A 289 -30.20 -12.64 20.08
N LEU A 290 -30.42 -13.97 20.17
CA LEU A 290 -31.28 -14.61 21.13
C LEU A 290 -30.48 -15.29 22.26
N GLY A 291 -29.21 -14.90 22.42
CA GLY A 291 -28.29 -15.48 23.39
C GLY A 291 -27.47 -16.61 22.77
N THR A 292 -28.03 -17.81 22.71
CA THR A 292 -27.33 -18.98 22.12
C THR A 292 -27.63 -19.20 20.64
N SER A 293 -28.67 -18.54 20.11
CA SER A 293 -29.11 -18.62 18.71
C SER A 293 -29.26 -17.22 18.09
N ILE A 294 -29.56 -17.20 16.81
CA ILE A 294 -29.78 -15.97 16.04
C ILE A 294 -31.17 -16.00 15.45
N GLY A 295 -31.93 -14.92 15.69
CA GLY A 295 -33.21 -14.72 15.03
C GLY A 295 -33.08 -13.83 13.79
N TYR A 296 -33.68 -14.24 12.69
CA TYR A 296 -33.75 -13.42 11.47
C TYR A 296 -35.08 -13.67 10.72
N VAL A 297 -35.36 -12.83 9.75
CA VAL A 297 -36.58 -12.93 8.96
C VAL A 297 -36.25 -13.42 7.56
N ASP A 298 -36.96 -14.46 7.16
CA ASP A 298 -37.04 -14.97 5.80
C ASP A 298 -38.29 -14.41 5.12
N ASN A 299 -38.13 -13.84 3.94
CA ASN A 299 -39.22 -13.31 3.14
C ASN A 299 -39.34 -14.12 1.84
N THR A 300 -40.20 -15.10 1.83
CA THR A 300 -40.41 -16.00 0.69
C THR A 300 -41.85 -15.98 0.23
N GLY A 301 -42.10 -15.60 -1.03
CA GLY A 301 -43.42 -15.71 -1.67
C GLY A 301 -44.53 -14.84 -1.05
N GLY A 302 -44.18 -13.68 -0.47
CA GLY A 302 -45.12 -12.74 0.14
C GLY A 302 -45.49 -13.10 1.58
N SER A 303 -44.82 -14.07 2.19
CA SER A 303 -44.96 -14.44 3.62
C SER A 303 -43.64 -14.21 4.32
N CYS A 304 -43.69 -13.56 5.50
CA CYS A 304 -42.54 -13.42 6.39
C CYS A 304 -42.52 -14.60 7.40
N ARG A 305 -41.36 -15.22 7.54
CA ARG A 305 -41.12 -16.27 8.53
C ARG A 305 -40.00 -15.84 9.45
N PHE A 306 -40.22 -15.99 10.76
CA PHE A 306 -39.13 -15.86 11.71
C PHE A 306 -38.36 -17.18 11.75
N MET A 307 -37.07 -17.07 11.60
CA MET A 307 -36.11 -18.18 11.59
C MET A 307 -35.20 -18.08 12.81
N GLU A 308 -34.87 -19.21 13.39
CA GLU A 308 -33.93 -19.34 14.50
C GLU A 308 -32.82 -20.34 14.16
#